data_aa9f1c05265a4e52e5f85bfc1642e11c
#
_entry.id   aa9f1c05265a4e52e5f85bfc1642e11c
#
_cell.length_a   1.000
_cell.length_b   1.000
_cell.length_c   1.000
_cell.angle_alpha   90.00
_cell.angle_beta   90.00
_cell.angle_gamma   90.00
#
_symmetry.space_group_name_H-M   'P 1'
#
loop_
_entity.id
_entity.type
_entity.pdbx_description
1 polymer ?
#
loop_
_entity_poly.entity_id
_entity_poly.type
_entity_poly.pdbx_seq_one_letter_code
_entity_poly.pdbx_strand_id
1 'polypeptide(L)'
;VSVNDLNALDKDCGTDCLLKGRYLKRLCAERDVPFVNLIRESLYRNGVHESELVNTIVNCIKAGKVSNVITYNYDDILERTLEKSGVQYFSVDGQNRADSYQFPIFHVHGFIPQEEDYSYDRNVVLSEDEYHALYNNAFHWSNIEQLHALVQTSCFFIGLSMKDPNLRRLLDIAQQRGTGVPTHYAFLIRKEYDQPRKAERIFNEMGVNVIWFEEYRELPGLIEKIVKKIKNDEQCT
;
A
#
# COMPACT_ATOMS: atom_id res chain seq x y z
N VAL A 1 -21.32 -16.10 5.67
CA VAL A 1 -20.78 -16.83 4.50
C VAL A 1 -20.48 -18.25 4.94
N SER A 2 -21.06 -19.26 4.29
CA SER A 2 -20.87 -20.66 4.65
C SER A 2 -19.60 -21.24 4.01
N VAL A 3 -19.11 -22.38 4.53
CA VAL A 3 -17.99 -23.12 3.92
C VAL A 3 -18.29 -23.53 2.48
N ASN A 4 -19.55 -23.84 2.19
CA ASN A 4 -20.00 -24.18 0.83
C ASN A 4 -19.90 -22.98 -0.13
N ASP A 5 -20.19 -21.76 0.33
CA ASP A 5 -20.03 -20.53 -0.47
C ASP A 5 -18.56 -20.29 -0.81
N LEU A 6 -17.65 -20.50 0.15
CA LEU A 6 -16.21 -20.33 -0.04
C LEU A 6 -15.64 -21.36 -1.03
N ASN A 7 -16.07 -22.61 -0.93
CA ASN A 7 -15.66 -23.67 -1.87
C ASN A 7 -16.18 -23.39 -3.29
N ALA A 8 -17.41 -22.87 -3.43
CA ALA A 8 -17.94 -22.46 -4.73
C ALA A 8 -17.14 -21.30 -5.32
N LEU A 9 -16.80 -20.29 -4.51
CA LEU A 9 -15.97 -19.16 -4.91
C LEU A 9 -14.59 -19.59 -5.41
N ASP A 10 -13.92 -20.51 -4.73
CA ASP A 10 -12.62 -21.03 -5.16
C ASP A 10 -12.71 -21.77 -6.48
N LYS A 11 -13.79 -22.49 -6.71
CA LYS A 11 -14.04 -23.19 -7.97
C LYS A 11 -14.35 -22.26 -9.12
N ASP A 12 -15.18 -21.24 -8.89
CA ASP A 12 -15.71 -20.36 -9.94
C ASP A 12 -14.76 -19.20 -10.27
N CYS A 13 -14.02 -18.69 -9.28
CA CYS A 13 -13.12 -17.54 -9.45
C CYS A 13 -11.62 -17.92 -9.48
N GLY A 14 -11.28 -19.17 -9.18
CA GLY A 14 -9.87 -19.62 -9.17
C GLY A 14 -9.01 -18.77 -8.22
N THR A 15 -7.93 -18.19 -8.75
CA THR A 15 -6.99 -17.34 -7.99
C THR A 15 -7.29 -15.83 -8.09
N ASP A 16 -8.36 -15.44 -8.78
CA ASP A 16 -8.72 -14.03 -8.97
C ASP A 16 -9.33 -13.44 -7.70
N CYS A 17 -8.53 -12.69 -6.95
CA CYS A 17 -8.95 -12.08 -5.68
C CYS A 17 -9.98 -10.97 -5.87
N LEU A 18 -9.92 -10.20 -6.96
CA LEU A 18 -10.86 -9.10 -7.22
C LEU A 18 -12.25 -9.64 -7.57
N LEU A 19 -12.30 -10.68 -8.39
CA LEU A 19 -13.54 -11.37 -8.72
C LEU A 19 -14.15 -12.04 -7.47
N LYS A 20 -13.34 -12.68 -6.63
CA LYS A 20 -13.79 -13.20 -5.34
C LYS A 20 -14.37 -12.12 -4.44
N GLY A 21 -13.71 -10.96 -4.36
CA GLY A 21 -14.19 -9.81 -3.61
C GLY A 21 -15.59 -9.37 -4.07
N ARG A 22 -15.81 -9.28 -5.38
CA ARG A 22 -17.11 -8.94 -5.98
C ARG A 22 -18.21 -9.93 -5.61
N TYR A 23 -17.91 -11.23 -5.68
CA TYR A 23 -18.85 -12.28 -5.26
C TYR A 23 -19.19 -12.20 -3.78
N LEU A 24 -18.18 -12.08 -2.92
CA LEU A 24 -18.38 -11.98 -1.48
C LEU A 24 -19.21 -10.75 -1.10
N LYS A 25 -18.94 -9.59 -1.70
CA LYS A 25 -19.73 -8.38 -1.50
C LYS A 25 -21.20 -8.59 -1.85
N ARG A 26 -21.47 -9.25 -2.98
CA ARG A 26 -22.84 -9.58 -3.40
C ARG A 26 -23.53 -10.54 -2.42
N LEU A 27 -22.84 -11.61 -2.03
CA LEU A 27 -23.39 -12.56 -1.03
C LEU A 27 -23.68 -11.90 0.32
N CYS A 28 -22.84 -10.97 0.74
CA CYS A 28 -23.06 -10.19 1.96
C CYS A 28 -24.30 -9.31 1.83
N ALA A 29 -24.48 -8.63 0.68
CA ALA A 29 -25.66 -7.81 0.42
C ALA A 29 -26.96 -8.63 0.39
N GLU A 30 -26.96 -9.81 -0.22
CA GLU A 30 -28.10 -10.73 -0.27
C GLU A 30 -28.52 -11.27 1.12
N ARG A 31 -27.61 -11.22 2.11
CA ARG A 31 -27.82 -11.73 3.46
C ARG A 31 -27.88 -10.64 4.53
N ASP A 32 -27.90 -9.39 4.12
CA ASP A 32 -27.90 -8.23 5.01
C ASP A 32 -26.69 -8.25 6.01
N VAL A 33 -25.53 -8.69 5.52
CA VAL A 33 -24.27 -8.72 6.29
C VAL A 33 -23.39 -7.58 5.82
N PRO A 34 -22.92 -6.68 6.70
CA PRO A 34 -21.97 -5.63 6.32
C PRO A 34 -20.63 -6.23 5.85
N PHE A 35 -20.31 -6.05 4.57
CA PHE A 35 -19.12 -6.64 3.96
C PHE A 35 -17.82 -6.19 4.64
N VAL A 36 -17.73 -4.91 5.00
CA VAL A 36 -16.55 -4.34 5.69
C VAL A 36 -16.31 -5.00 7.04
N ASN A 37 -17.38 -5.37 7.79
CA ASN A 37 -17.24 -6.08 9.06
C ASN A 37 -16.64 -7.48 8.88
N LEU A 38 -17.06 -8.20 7.83
CA LEU A 38 -16.46 -9.50 7.48
C LEU A 38 -14.97 -9.38 7.20
N ILE A 39 -14.58 -8.35 6.46
CA ILE A 39 -13.15 -8.08 6.17
C ILE A 39 -12.40 -7.73 7.45
N ARG A 40 -12.97 -6.85 8.30
CA ARG A 40 -12.35 -6.48 9.59
C ARG A 40 -12.12 -7.71 10.47
N GLU A 41 -13.12 -8.55 10.65
CA GLU A 41 -12.99 -9.80 11.41
C GLU A 41 -11.89 -10.69 10.84
N SER A 42 -11.75 -10.75 9.52
CA SER A 42 -10.70 -11.52 8.87
C SER A 42 -9.31 -10.94 9.08
N LEU A 43 -9.16 -9.61 8.94
CA LEU A 43 -7.88 -8.90 9.12
C LEU A 43 -7.32 -9.06 10.54
N TYR A 44 -8.18 -8.97 11.55
CA TYR A 44 -7.78 -8.92 12.95
C TYR A 44 -8.01 -10.23 13.72
N ARG A 45 -8.47 -11.29 13.06
CA ARG A 45 -8.79 -12.59 13.69
C ARG A 45 -7.65 -13.17 14.53
N ASN A 46 -6.41 -13.01 14.09
CA ASN A 46 -5.23 -13.56 14.77
C ASN A 46 -4.54 -12.54 15.69
N GLY A 47 -5.20 -11.42 15.96
CA GLY A 47 -4.61 -10.29 16.67
C GLY A 47 -3.63 -9.48 15.82
N VAL A 48 -3.17 -8.36 16.38
CA VAL A 48 -2.16 -7.51 15.75
C VAL A 48 -0.80 -7.90 16.32
N HIS A 49 0.10 -8.32 15.46
CA HIS A 49 1.48 -8.63 15.84
C HIS A 49 2.41 -7.46 15.50
N GLU A 50 3.33 -7.15 16.39
CA GLU A 50 4.36 -6.16 16.12
C GLU A 50 5.25 -6.64 14.96
N SER A 51 5.47 -5.74 14.01
CA SER A 51 6.29 -6.00 12.83
C SER A 51 7.58 -5.20 12.93
N GLU A 52 8.74 -5.89 12.86
CA GLU A 52 10.05 -5.25 12.80
C GLU A 52 10.14 -4.27 11.62
N LEU A 53 9.53 -4.62 10.48
CA LEU A 53 9.47 -3.75 9.31
C LEU A 53 8.70 -2.45 9.61
N VAL A 54 7.53 -2.55 10.24
CA VAL A 54 6.72 -1.37 10.59
C VAL A 54 7.46 -0.51 11.61
N ASN A 55 8.10 -1.12 12.61
CA ASN A 55 8.96 -0.39 13.58
C ASN A 55 10.10 0.35 12.87
N THR A 56 10.73 -0.28 11.88
CA THR A 56 11.79 0.37 11.09
C THR A 56 11.26 1.56 10.29
N ILE A 57 10.10 1.44 9.66
CA ILE A 57 9.44 2.55 8.96
C ILE A 57 9.13 3.70 9.93
N VAL A 58 8.56 3.40 11.08
CA VAL A 58 8.27 4.40 12.13
C VAL A 58 9.55 5.11 12.60
N ASN A 59 10.66 4.39 12.75
CA ASN A 59 11.95 5.00 13.08
C ASN A 59 12.45 5.95 11.99
N CYS A 60 12.23 5.62 10.71
CA CYS A 60 12.55 6.52 9.59
C CYS A 60 11.66 7.78 9.60
N ILE A 61 10.38 7.64 9.93
CA ILE A 61 9.44 8.76 10.09
C ILE A 61 9.91 9.69 11.23
N LYS A 62 10.21 9.13 12.40
CA LYS A 62 10.74 9.88 13.57
C LYS A 62 12.06 10.60 13.26
N ALA A 63 12.87 10.03 12.37
CA ALA A 63 14.12 10.65 11.94
C ALA A 63 13.90 11.76 10.88
N GLY A 64 12.65 12.08 10.50
CA GLY A 64 12.32 13.10 9.50
C GLY A 64 12.75 12.73 8.08
N LYS A 65 12.92 11.45 7.78
CA LYS A 65 13.39 10.96 6.47
C LYS A 65 12.25 10.53 5.53
N VAL A 66 11.05 10.50 6.05
CA VAL A 66 9.83 10.15 5.31
C VAL A 66 8.83 11.28 5.50
N SER A 67 8.31 11.82 4.41
CA SER A 67 7.34 12.93 4.41
C SER A 67 5.89 12.45 4.50
N ASN A 68 5.60 11.29 3.97
CA ASN A 68 4.28 10.66 4.00
C ASN A 68 4.39 9.15 3.76
N VAL A 69 3.32 8.43 4.06
CA VAL A 69 3.14 7.03 3.67
C VAL A 69 1.90 6.91 2.81
N ILE A 70 2.03 6.22 1.68
CA ILE A 70 0.91 5.78 0.85
C ILE A 70 0.81 4.26 1.01
N THR A 71 -0.31 3.77 1.54
CA THR A 71 -0.50 2.36 1.81
C THR A 71 -1.65 1.77 1.00
N TYR A 72 -1.45 0.53 0.54
CA TYR A 72 -2.47 -0.31 -0.07
C TYR A 72 -3.11 -1.27 0.96
N ASN A 73 -2.56 -1.30 2.19
CA ASN A 73 -3.12 -2.06 3.28
C ASN A 73 -4.38 -1.39 3.82
N TYR A 74 -5.28 -2.20 4.33
CA TYR A 74 -6.52 -1.75 4.95
C TYR A 74 -6.43 -1.58 6.46
N ASP A 75 -5.44 -2.26 7.09
CA ASP A 75 -5.26 -2.31 8.55
C ASP A 75 -4.67 -1.02 9.14
N ASP A 76 -4.75 -0.89 10.46
CA ASP A 76 -4.27 0.23 11.27
C ASP A 76 -2.94 -0.06 12.02
N ILE A 77 -2.17 -1.03 11.55
CA ILE A 77 -0.93 -1.47 12.24
C ILE A 77 0.11 -0.35 12.29
N LEU A 78 0.25 0.41 11.21
CA LEU A 78 1.17 1.54 11.14
C LEU A 78 0.75 2.64 12.12
N GLU A 79 -0.52 3.01 12.12
CA GLU A 79 -1.12 4.02 12.98
C GLU A 79 -0.89 3.70 14.46
N ARG A 80 -1.22 2.50 14.87
CA ARG A 80 -1.03 2.02 16.26
C ARG A 80 0.45 2.03 16.67
N THR A 81 1.35 1.74 15.73
CA THR A 81 2.79 1.77 16.02
C THR A 81 3.30 3.21 16.13
N LEU A 82 2.79 4.14 15.31
CA LEU A 82 3.08 5.58 15.41
C LEU A 82 2.56 6.15 16.74
N GLU A 83 1.33 5.82 17.12
CA GLU A 83 0.73 6.25 18.38
C GLU A 83 1.54 5.80 19.59
N LYS A 84 1.90 4.50 19.67
CA LYS A 84 2.81 3.97 20.69
C LYS A 84 4.16 4.69 20.73
N SER A 85 4.61 5.20 19.60
CA SER A 85 5.88 5.91 19.42
C SER A 85 5.78 7.42 19.66
N GLY A 86 4.59 7.94 20.00
CA GLY A 86 4.32 9.35 20.26
C GLY A 86 4.36 10.25 19.02
N VAL A 87 4.18 9.68 17.82
CA VAL A 87 4.11 10.44 16.57
C VAL A 87 2.66 10.81 16.28
N GLN A 88 2.41 12.10 16.07
CA GLN A 88 1.10 12.58 15.63
C GLN A 88 0.92 12.27 14.15
N TYR A 89 -0.15 11.61 13.79
CA TYR A 89 -0.45 11.20 12.42
C TYR A 89 -1.89 11.55 12.04
N PHE A 90 -2.19 11.51 10.75
CA PHE A 90 -3.51 11.66 10.20
C PHE A 90 -3.73 10.67 9.04
N SER A 91 -4.73 9.79 9.16
CA SER A 91 -5.06 8.82 8.12
C SER A 91 -6.08 9.41 7.14
N VAL A 92 -5.76 9.38 5.86
CA VAL A 92 -6.57 9.90 4.74
C VAL A 92 -7.13 8.72 3.94
N ASP A 93 -8.45 8.65 3.85
CA ASP A 93 -9.19 7.61 3.11
C ASP A 93 -10.12 8.19 2.02
N GLY A 94 -9.93 9.48 1.70
CA GLY A 94 -10.70 10.21 0.69
C GLY A 94 -11.94 10.94 1.23
N GLN A 95 -12.32 10.72 2.49
CA GLN A 95 -13.45 11.40 3.12
C GLN A 95 -13.04 12.58 4.00
N ASN A 96 -11.79 12.62 4.42
CA ASN A 96 -11.22 13.63 5.29
C ASN A 96 -10.03 14.33 4.63
N ARG A 97 -9.62 15.47 5.20
CA ARG A 97 -8.44 16.22 4.75
C ARG A 97 -7.34 16.08 5.79
N ALA A 98 -6.09 15.92 5.31
CA ALA A 98 -4.93 15.94 6.18
C ALA A 98 -4.80 17.28 6.92
N ASP A 99 -4.51 17.22 8.21
CA ASP A 99 -4.04 18.38 8.96
C ASP A 99 -2.55 18.59 8.65
N SER A 100 -2.16 19.82 8.34
CA SER A 100 -0.79 20.18 7.95
C SER A 100 0.27 19.96 9.03
N TYR A 101 -0.14 19.72 10.26
CA TYR A 101 0.76 19.52 11.42
C TYR A 101 0.97 18.06 11.80
N GLN A 102 0.28 17.14 11.16
CA GLN A 102 0.36 15.70 11.48
C GLN A 102 0.98 14.93 10.32
N PHE A 103 1.60 13.79 10.63
CA PHE A 103 2.20 12.93 9.61
C PHE A 103 1.11 12.26 8.78
N PRO A 104 1.04 12.49 7.45
CA PRO A 104 -0.04 11.96 6.63
C PRO A 104 0.19 10.50 6.23
N ILE A 105 -0.87 9.69 6.36
CA ILE A 105 -0.95 8.31 5.87
C ILE A 105 -2.12 8.23 4.91
N PHE A 106 -1.86 7.89 3.64
CA PHE A 106 -2.88 7.81 2.60
C PHE A 106 -3.27 6.35 2.35
N HIS A 107 -4.50 5.96 2.72
CA HIS A 107 -5.06 4.63 2.46
C HIS A 107 -5.76 4.61 1.10
N VAL A 108 -4.98 4.45 0.04
CA VAL A 108 -5.46 4.60 -1.36
C VAL A 108 -6.45 3.52 -1.82
N HIS A 109 -6.52 2.43 -1.10
CA HIS A 109 -7.52 1.35 -1.31
C HIS A 109 -8.59 1.29 -0.21
N GLY A 110 -8.60 2.25 0.71
CA GLY A 110 -9.53 2.30 1.84
C GLY A 110 -8.88 1.89 3.16
N PHE A 111 -9.57 2.21 4.26
CA PHE A 111 -9.08 2.04 5.62
C PHE A 111 -10.11 1.33 6.50
N ILE A 112 -9.70 0.26 7.17
CA ILE A 112 -10.54 -0.58 8.04
C ILE A 112 -9.81 -0.75 9.38
N PRO A 113 -9.88 0.21 10.31
CA PRO A 113 -9.25 0.06 11.62
C PRO A 113 -9.96 -0.98 12.48
N GLN A 114 -9.25 -1.49 13.49
CA GLN A 114 -9.72 -2.56 14.34
C GLN A 114 -10.92 -2.15 15.20
N GLU A 115 -10.90 -0.93 15.76
CA GLU A 115 -11.78 -0.53 16.87
C GLU A 115 -12.96 0.38 16.49
N GLU A 116 -13.11 0.79 15.23
CA GLU A 116 -14.23 1.62 14.84
C GLU A 116 -15.43 0.79 14.39
N ASP A 117 -16.62 1.18 14.84
CA ASP A 117 -17.89 0.65 14.36
C ASP A 117 -18.24 1.30 13.02
N TYR A 118 -17.72 0.70 11.94
CA TYR A 118 -18.01 1.14 10.59
C TYR A 118 -19.34 0.52 10.15
N SER A 119 -20.42 1.21 10.41
CA SER A 119 -21.72 0.72 10.02
C SER A 119 -22.00 0.84 8.53
N TYR A 120 -21.36 1.73 7.75
CA TYR A 120 -21.70 1.91 6.33
C TYR A 120 -20.57 2.49 5.46
N ASP A 121 -20.42 1.92 4.27
CA ASP A 121 -19.89 2.47 3.01
C ASP A 121 -18.64 3.35 3.07
N ARG A 122 -17.53 2.81 3.55
CA ARG A 122 -16.23 3.35 3.16
C ARG A 122 -15.83 2.79 1.80
N ASN A 123 -15.27 3.64 0.94
CA ASN A 123 -14.75 3.29 -0.38
C ASN A 123 -13.54 2.37 -0.25
N VAL A 124 -13.79 1.11 0.05
CA VAL A 124 -12.75 0.09 0.16
C VAL A 124 -12.65 -0.62 -1.19
N VAL A 125 -11.48 -0.58 -1.81
CA VAL A 125 -11.22 -1.19 -3.13
C VAL A 125 -10.84 -2.66 -2.94
N LEU A 126 -11.84 -3.51 -2.83
CA LEU A 126 -11.69 -4.97 -2.62
C LEU A 126 -12.31 -5.81 -3.72
N SER A 127 -13.10 -5.19 -4.61
CA SER A 127 -13.79 -5.87 -5.69
C SER A 127 -13.39 -5.32 -7.05
N GLU A 128 -13.62 -6.13 -8.08
CA GLU A 128 -13.25 -5.81 -9.46
C GLU A 128 -13.89 -4.50 -9.94
N ASP A 129 -15.17 -4.28 -9.63
CA ASP A 129 -15.90 -3.08 -10.02
C ASP A 129 -15.38 -1.81 -9.34
N GLU A 130 -15.00 -1.89 -8.06
CA GLU A 130 -14.34 -0.80 -7.32
C GLU A 130 -12.97 -0.49 -7.91
N TYR A 131 -12.20 -1.53 -8.24
CA TYR A 131 -10.90 -1.38 -8.88
C TYR A 131 -11.02 -0.74 -10.27
N HIS A 132 -12.00 -1.15 -11.08
CA HIS A 132 -12.29 -0.54 -12.38
C HIS A 132 -12.70 0.93 -12.25
N ALA A 133 -13.53 1.27 -11.26
CA ALA A 133 -13.92 2.66 -11.01
C ALA A 133 -12.70 3.53 -10.65
N LEU A 134 -11.80 3.03 -9.82
CA LEU A 134 -10.55 3.71 -9.48
C LEU A 134 -9.63 3.84 -10.70
N TYR A 135 -9.42 2.76 -11.45
CA TYR A 135 -8.53 2.73 -12.62
C TYR A 135 -9.00 3.68 -13.73
N ASN A 136 -10.31 3.71 -14.00
CA ASN A 136 -10.89 4.53 -15.05
C ASN A 136 -11.02 6.02 -14.69
N ASN A 137 -10.98 6.37 -13.40
CA ASN A 137 -11.07 7.76 -12.95
C ASN A 137 -9.67 8.34 -12.69
N ALA A 138 -9.09 8.99 -13.69
CA ALA A 138 -7.77 9.64 -13.55
C ALA A 138 -7.73 10.70 -12.44
N PHE A 139 -8.88 11.32 -12.13
CA PHE A 139 -9.03 12.36 -11.11
C PHE A 139 -9.50 11.82 -9.76
N HIS A 140 -9.52 10.51 -9.57
CA HIS A 140 -9.77 9.93 -8.26
C HIS A 140 -8.70 10.42 -7.28
N TRP A 141 -9.11 10.83 -6.10
CA TRP A 141 -8.21 11.43 -5.10
C TRP A 141 -6.94 10.59 -4.86
N SER A 142 -7.10 9.25 -4.76
CA SER A 142 -5.98 8.34 -4.53
C SER A 142 -4.99 8.29 -5.71
N ASN A 143 -5.46 8.46 -6.95
CA ASN A 143 -4.60 8.57 -8.12
C ASN A 143 -3.81 9.88 -8.12
N ILE A 144 -4.46 10.98 -7.70
CA ILE A 144 -3.83 12.30 -7.59
C ILE A 144 -2.72 12.29 -6.54
N GLU A 145 -2.99 11.74 -5.34
CA GLU A 145 -1.99 11.68 -4.27
C GLU A 145 -0.79 10.79 -4.64
N GLN A 146 -1.04 9.63 -5.24
CA GLN A 146 0.02 8.76 -5.73
C GLN A 146 0.84 9.44 -6.83
N LEU A 147 0.19 10.05 -7.82
CA LEU A 147 0.88 10.74 -8.90
C LEU A 147 1.67 11.94 -8.38
N HIS A 148 1.13 12.70 -7.40
CA HIS A 148 1.83 13.79 -6.75
C HIS A 148 3.13 13.30 -6.10
N ALA A 149 3.08 12.22 -5.32
CA ALA A 149 4.27 11.63 -4.70
C ALA A 149 5.30 11.17 -5.74
N LEU A 150 4.85 10.46 -6.80
CA LEU A 150 5.71 9.97 -7.87
C LEU A 150 6.42 11.08 -8.66
N VAL A 151 5.82 12.26 -8.72
CA VAL A 151 6.38 13.38 -9.48
C VAL A 151 7.26 14.29 -8.63
N GLN A 152 7.00 14.38 -7.32
CA GLN A 152 7.66 15.32 -6.44
C GLN A 152 8.76 14.72 -5.57
N THR A 153 8.66 13.41 -5.26
CA THR A 153 9.54 12.76 -4.28
C THR A 153 10.05 11.41 -4.76
N SER A 154 11.19 10.98 -4.23
CA SER A 154 11.65 9.60 -4.41
C SER A 154 10.80 8.67 -3.54
N CYS A 155 10.14 7.71 -4.16
CA CYS A 155 9.32 6.73 -3.46
C CYS A 155 10.07 5.42 -3.22
N PHE A 156 9.88 4.84 -2.04
CA PHE A 156 10.30 3.49 -1.71
C PHE A 156 9.09 2.56 -1.70
N PHE A 157 9.04 1.62 -2.64
CA PHE A 157 8.01 0.59 -2.71
C PHE A 157 8.40 -0.60 -1.85
N ILE A 158 7.71 -0.78 -0.73
CA ILE A 158 7.99 -1.80 0.28
C ILE A 158 6.79 -2.73 0.39
N GLY A 159 6.99 -4.05 0.24
CA GLY A 159 5.92 -5.03 0.32
C GLY A 159 4.96 -5.05 -0.88
N LEU A 160 5.27 -4.31 -1.95
CA LEU A 160 4.50 -4.28 -3.18
C LEU A 160 5.16 -5.14 -4.25
N SER A 161 4.37 -6.01 -4.90
CA SER A 161 4.86 -6.87 -5.99
C SER A 161 5.11 -6.13 -7.30
N MET A 162 4.78 -4.85 -7.40
CA MET A 162 4.82 -4.03 -8.62
C MET A 162 3.95 -4.59 -9.76
N LYS A 163 3.00 -5.48 -9.44
CA LYS A 163 2.09 -6.10 -10.42
C LYS A 163 0.79 -5.33 -10.60
N ASP A 164 0.49 -4.38 -9.71
CA ASP A 164 -0.71 -3.55 -9.80
C ASP A 164 -0.73 -2.72 -11.09
N PRO A 165 -1.73 -2.88 -11.97
CA PRO A 165 -1.78 -2.17 -13.26
C PRO A 165 -1.99 -0.67 -13.09
N ASN A 166 -2.69 -0.23 -12.03
CA ASN A 166 -2.93 1.18 -11.79
C ASN A 166 -1.62 1.88 -11.36
N LEU A 167 -0.85 1.27 -10.46
CA LEU A 167 0.46 1.80 -10.06
C LEU A 167 1.39 1.93 -11.26
N ARG A 168 1.47 0.90 -12.13
CA ARG A 168 2.31 0.96 -13.34
C ARG A 168 1.87 2.07 -14.29
N ARG A 169 0.55 2.24 -14.48
CA ARG A 169 -0.01 3.35 -15.26
C ARG A 169 0.40 4.72 -14.69
N LEU A 170 0.36 4.88 -13.37
CA LEU A 170 0.78 6.13 -12.72
C LEU A 170 2.28 6.39 -12.86
N LEU A 171 3.11 5.36 -12.78
CA LEU A 171 4.55 5.45 -13.05
C LEU A 171 4.83 5.88 -14.49
N ASP A 172 4.17 5.27 -15.48
CA ASP A 172 4.30 5.65 -16.88
C ASP A 172 3.89 7.12 -17.10
N ILE A 173 2.80 7.57 -16.48
CA ILE A 173 2.36 8.99 -16.55
C ILE A 173 3.42 9.92 -15.91
N ALA A 174 3.99 9.55 -14.76
CA ALA A 174 5.01 10.33 -14.11
C ALA A 174 6.26 10.47 -15.01
N GLN A 175 6.71 9.40 -15.65
CA GLN A 175 7.87 9.40 -16.56
C GLN A 175 7.66 10.25 -17.81
N GLN A 176 6.43 10.45 -18.28
CA GLN A 176 6.13 11.32 -19.44
C GLN A 176 6.48 12.80 -19.20
N ARG A 177 6.70 13.23 -17.96
CA ARG A 177 7.18 14.60 -17.66
C ARG A 177 8.61 14.86 -18.10
N GLY A 178 9.39 13.84 -18.43
CA GLY A 178 10.74 13.95 -18.94
C GLY A 178 11.79 14.23 -17.86
N THR A 179 12.61 15.26 -18.04
CA THR A 179 13.72 15.57 -17.12
C THR A 179 13.23 16.09 -15.77
N GLY A 180 13.88 15.65 -14.68
CA GLY A 180 13.59 16.10 -13.33
C GLY A 180 12.59 15.24 -12.56
N VAL A 181 12.15 14.11 -13.11
CA VAL A 181 11.36 13.12 -12.35
C VAL A 181 12.28 12.42 -11.34
N PRO A 182 11.88 12.32 -10.07
CA PRO A 182 12.66 11.60 -9.07
C PRO A 182 12.83 10.13 -9.43
N THR A 183 13.96 9.55 -9.06
CA THR A 183 14.19 8.11 -9.14
C THR A 183 13.48 7.41 -7.98
N HIS A 184 12.75 6.33 -8.27
CA HIS A 184 12.09 5.52 -7.26
C HIS A 184 12.85 4.21 -7.01
N TYR A 185 12.52 3.52 -5.90
CA TYR A 185 13.19 2.28 -5.52
C TYR A 185 12.16 1.24 -5.08
N ALA A 186 12.24 0.02 -5.63
CA ALA A 186 11.38 -1.09 -5.24
C ALA A 186 12.20 -2.20 -4.56
N PHE A 187 11.78 -2.60 -3.37
CA PHE A 187 12.35 -3.75 -2.66
C PHE A 187 11.60 -5.01 -3.07
N LEU A 188 12.27 -5.89 -3.83
CA LEU A 188 11.66 -7.08 -4.41
C LEU A 188 12.42 -8.36 -4.01
N ILE A 189 11.66 -9.41 -3.72
CA ILE A 189 12.21 -10.74 -3.45
C ILE A 189 12.67 -11.38 -4.75
N ARG A 190 13.96 -11.71 -4.84
CA ARG A 190 14.58 -12.26 -6.04
C ARG A 190 13.93 -13.56 -6.50
N LYS A 191 13.61 -14.46 -5.58
CA LYS A 191 13.03 -15.78 -5.87
C LYS A 191 11.61 -15.75 -6.45
N GLU A 192 10.92 -14.60 -6.39
CA GLU A 192 9.59 -14.44 -6.99
C GLU A 192 9.65 -14.12 -8.49
N TYR A 193 10.85 -13.97 -9.04
CA TYR A 193 11.07 -13.62 -10.45
C TYR A 193 11.95 -14.65 -11.15
N ASP A 194 11.43 -15.29 -12.21
CA ASP A 194 12.18 -16.24 -13.05
C ASP A 194 13.35 -15.57 -13.76
N GLN A 195 13.19 -14.30 -14.14
CA GLN A 195 14.19 -13.53 -14.89
C GLN A 195 14.40 -12.14 -14.25
N PRO A 196 15.07 -12.05 -13.08
CA PRO A 196 15.25 -10.79 -12.36
C PRO A 196 15.84 -9.66 -13.18
N ARG A 197 16.87 -9.95 -14.01
CA ARG A 197 17.50 -8.93 -14.88
C ARG A 197 16.57 -8.34 -15.93
N LYS A 198 15.60 -9.12 -16.44
CA LYS A 198 14.58 -8.58 -17.36
C LYS A 198 13.55 -7.73 -16.63
N ALA A 199 13.09 -8.20 -15.47
CA ALA A 199 12.19 -7.43 -14.63
C ALA A 199 12.80 -6.07 -14.25
N GLU A 200 14.07 -6.07 -13.83
CA GLU A 200 14.81 -4.84 -13.49
C GLU A 200 14.86 -3.84 -14.67
N ARG A 201 15.09 -4.30 -15.90
CA ARG A 201 15.08 -3.42 -17.08
C ARG A 201 13.71 -2.77 -17.28
N ILE A 202 12.62 -3.56 -17.17
CA ILE A 202 11.25 -3.07 -17.32
C ILE A 202 10.93 -2.03 -16.23
N PHE A 203 11.33 -2.28 -14.98
CA PHE A 203 11.12 -1.32 -13.90
C PHE A 203 11.97 -0.05 -14.07
N ASN A 204 13.19 -0.18 -14.57
CA ASN A 204 14.03 0.99 -14.86
C ASN A 204 13.41 1.90 -15.95
N GLU A 205 12.74 1.33 -16.96
CA GLU A 205 11.98 2.10 -17.96
C GLU A 205 10.85 2.91 -17.33
N MET A 206 10.29 2.44 -16.21
CA MET A 206 9.28 3.15 -15.41
C MET A 206 9.88 4.06 -14.32
N GLY A 207 11.21 4.30 -14.33
CA GLY A 207 11.90 5.15 -13.35
C GLY A 207 12.10 4.49 -11.99
N VAL A 208 12.03 3.17 -11.91
CA VAL A 208 12.13 2.41 -10.65
C VAL A 208 13.39 1.54 -10.65
N ASN A 209 14.32 1.82 -9.75
CA ASN A 209 15.47 0.96 -9.47
C ASN A 209 15.08 -0.17 -8.50
N VAL A 210 15.50 -1.40 -8.81
CA VAL A 210 15.17 -2.55 -7.97
C VAL A 210 16.28 -2.84 -6.96
N ILE A 211 15.89 -3.00 -5.72
CA ILE A 211 16.73 -3.48 -4.63
C ILE A 211 16.30 -4.92 -4.33
N TRP A 212 17.11 -5.87 -4.78
CA TRP A 212 16.85 -7.28 -4.59
C TRP A 212 17.22 -7.75 -3.18
N PHE A 213 16.35 -8.57 -2.57
CA PHE A 213 16.63 -9.27 -1.33
C PHE A 213 16.15 -10.73 -1.41
N GLU A 214 16.64 -11.60 -0.53
CA GLU A 214 16.33 -13.04 -0.57
C GLU A 214 15.22 -13.42 0.42
N GLU A 215 15.19 -12.79 1.59
CA GLU A 215 14.25 -13.09 2.67
C GLU A 215 13.67 -11.84 3.32
N TYR A 216 12.38 -11.87 3.67
CA TYR A 216 11.68 -10.72 4.30
C TYR A 216 12.35 -10.19 5.56
N ARG A 217 13.04 -11.05 6.34
CA ARG A 217 13.80 -10.64 7.53
C ARG A 217 14.98 -9.72 7.25
N GLU A 218 15.44 -9.63 6.00
CA GLU A 218 16.55 -8.72 5.62
C GLU A 218 16.07 -7.29 5.41
N LEU A 219 14.78 -7.12 5.11
CA LEU A 219 14.21 -5.85 4.66
C LEU A 219 14.37 -4.70 5.67
N PRO A 220 14.11 -4.88 6.99
CA PRO A 220 14.35 -3.84 7.99
C PRO A 220 15.79 -3.33 7.96
N GLY A 221 16.76 -4.26 7.99
CA GLY A 221 18.18 -3.92 7.97
C GLY A 221 18.66 -3.24 6.67
N LEU A 222 18.05 -3.57 5.53
CA LEU A 222 18.34 -2.91 4.25
C LEU A 222 17.84 -1.46 4.26
N ILE A 223 16.62 -1.23 4.74
CA ILE A 223 16.04 0.13 4.86
C ILE A 223 16.90 0.99 5.78
N GLU A 224 17.27 0.48 6.96
CA GLU A 224 18.13 1.21 7.89
C GLU A 224 19.49 1.60 7.30
N LYS A 225 20.13 0.69 6.55
CA LYS A 225 21.40 0.98 5.88
C LYS A 225 21.30 2.12 4.89
N ILE A 226 20.21 2.15 4.10
CA ILE A 226 19.96 3.20 3.11
C ILE A 226 19.74 4.54 3.82
N VAL A 227 18.89 4.57 4.84
CA VAL A 227 18.59 5.79 5.60
C VAL A 227 19.84 6.35 6.32
N LYS A 228 20.69 5.47 6.87
CA LYS A 228 21.98 5.87 7.48
C LYS A 228 22.94 6.48 6.44
N LYS A 229 22.97 5.94 5.22
CA LYS A 229 23.82 6.45 4.16
C LYS A 229 23.40 7.85 3.70
N ILE A 230 22.09 8.08 3.55
CA ILE A 230 21.55 9.40 3.22
C ILE A 230 21.93 10.44 4.29
N LYS A 231 21.94 10.07 5.59
CA LYS A 231 22.38 10.98 6.67
C LYS A 231 23.83 11.42 6.54
N ASN A 232 24.72 10.51 6.14
CA ASN A 232 26.16 10.82 6.04
C ASN A 232 26.44 11.74 4.85
N ASP A 233 25.74 11.59 3.76
CA ASP A 233 25.91 12.43 2.56
C ASP A 233 25.41 13.87 2.80
N GLU A 234 24.36 14.06 3.62
CA GLU A 234 23.86 15.41 4.02
C GLU A 234 24.79 16.16 4.98
N GLN A 235 25.66 15.48 5.73
CA GLN A 235 26.63 16.12 6.65
C GLN A 235 27.93 16.52 5.94
N CYS A 236 28.14 16.09 4.70
CA CYS A 236 29.32 16.39 3.89
C CYS A 236 29.08 17.53 2.86
N THR A 237 27.87 18.09 2.81
CA THR A 237 27.48 19.25 1.99
C THR A 237 27.20 20.45 2.88
#